data_a63ce34b7947fa91cca0de5ffdb9d72c
#
_entry.id   a63ce34b7947fa91cca0de5ffdb9d72c
#
_cell.length_a   1.000
_cell.length_b   1.000
_cell.length_c   1.000
_cell.angle_alpha   90.00
_cell.angle_beta   90.00
_cell.angle_gamma   90.00
#
_symmetry.space_group_name_H-M   'P 1'
#
loop_
_entity.id
_entity.type
_entity.pdbx_description
1 polymer ?
#
loop_
_entity_poly.entity_id
_entity_poly.type
_entity_poly.pdbx_seq_one_letter_code
_entity_poly.pdbx_strand_id
1 'polypeptide(L)'
;MTAALPKPRVAVVGGGWAGCAAALVLAEAGVAVTLFEASRTLGGRARAVELEGQPLDNGQHILLGAYEQTLQLIDRLHPNATQDAVWRLPLTLDQPPDFSLVCPRLPAPLHLLAGLLGARGLNWREKLAAARWAHALLGKVEILDQQTVSQLTCSQPEKLRKVLWHPLCVSALNTPPEQASARVFRDVIRAAFGGRTHHSDLMLPRRDLTTLLPAPATARVIELGGEVRLASRVTTLEATRDAVMLGTHDDVAAYSHVILAVAPQHLPALAAQVPALESVGRAVACYQYHPIATAYAQYGPDFRLPRPLFALADGPAQFVFDRGQSHGQAGLLAFVASAATDLSADWPEQTEAQLRRIVDPGPAHWRKRIVEKQATYSCVPDMARPPVHTPHPRIFLAGDYTAGPYPATLESATRSGVQSAGALLEQL
;
A
#
# COMPACT_ATOMS: atom_id res chain seq x y z
N MET A 1 -3.51 42.75 -28.78
CA MET A 1 -3.16 42.26 -27.44
C MET A 1 -3.94 40.99 -27.20
N THR A 2 -3.35 39.84 -27.46
CA THR A 2 -3.92 38.53 -27.10
C THR A 2 -3.90 38.43 -25.57
N ALA A 3 -5.07 38.46 -24.95
CA ALA A 3 -5.19 38.17 -23.51
C ALA A 3 -4.55 36.81 -23.25
N ALA A 4 -3.52 36.77 -22.40
CA ALA A 4 -2.93 35.52 -21.98
C ALA A 4 -4.04 34.68 -21.36
N LEU A 5 -4.22 33.46 -21.87
CA LEU A 5 -5.15 32.51 -21.28
C LEU A 5 -4.85 32.38 -19.79
N PRO A 6 -5.85 32.43 -18.90
CA PRO A 6 -5.60 32.28 -17.48
C PRO A 6 -4.85 30.97 -17.24
N LYS A 7 -3.81 31.02 -16.39
CA LYS A 7 -3.02 29.82 -16.03
C LYS A 7 -3.95 28.68 -15.63
N PRO A 8 -3.72 27.46 -16.15
CA PRO A 8 -4.58 26.33 -15.81
C PRO A 8 -4.58 26.11 -14.29
N ARG A 9 -5.78 26.02 -13.72
CA ARG A 9 -5.99 25.68 -12.30
C ARG A 9 -6.47 24.24 -12.22
N VAL A 10 -5.75 23.41 -11.49
CA VAL A 10 -6.07 21.99 -11.33
C VAL A 10 -6.48 21.70 -9.89
N ALA A 11 -7.57 20.98 -9.72
CA ALA A 11 -7.94 20.45 -8.41
C ALA A 11 -7.54 18.97 -8.29
N VAL A 12 -7.04 18.60 -7.12
CA VAL A 12 -6.84 17.21 -6.72
C VAL A 12 -7.76 16.92 -5.54
N VAL A 13 -8.66 15.94 -5.68
CA VAL A 13 -9.68 15.62 -4.68
C VAL A 13 -9.30 14.34 -3.96
N GLY A 14 -8.83 14.47 -2.72
CA GLY A 14 -8.34 13.39 -1.85
C GLY A 14 -6.85 13.54 -1.51
N GLY A 15 -6.53 13.73 -0.23
CA GLY A 15 -5.19 13.90 0.32
C GLY A 15 -4.52 12.59 0.76
N GLY A 16 -4.88 11.46 0.11
CA GLY A 16 -4.16 10.19 0.26
C GLY A 16 -2.82 10.19 -0.49
N TRP A 17 -2.07 9.10 -0.45
CA TRP A 17 -0.77 8.95 -1.12
C TRP A 17 -0.84 9.28 -2.61
N ALA A 18 -1.89 8.82 -3.31
CA ALA A 18 -2.08 9.10 -4.73
C ALA A 18 -2.27 10.60 -5.01
N GLY A 19 -3.17 11.25 -4.25
CA GLY A 19 -3.45 12.68 -4.44
C GLY A 19 -2.28 13.57 -4.05
N CYS A 20 -1.56 13.25 -2.96
CA CYS A 20 -0.34 13.97 -2.56
C CYS A 20 0.76 13.85 -3.63
N ALA A 21 0.94 12.65 -4.21
CA ALA A 21 1.88 12.43 -5.30
C ALA A 21 1.48 13.21 -6.58
N ALA A 22 0.21 13.20 -6.95
CA ALA A 22 -0.30 13.94 -8.09
C ALA A 22 -0.13 15.47 -7.91
N ALA A 23 -0.53 15.99 -6.74
CA ALA A 23 -0.41 17.41 -6.43
C ALA A 23 1.05 17.89 -6.45
N LEU A 24 1.98 17.08 -5.92
CA LEU A 24 3.41 17.38 -5.93
C LEU A 24 3.95 17.48 -7.37
N VAL A 25 3.65 16.49 -8.22
CA VAL A 25 4.12 16.49 -9.63
C VAL A 25 3.58 17.70 -10.40
N LEU A 26 2.30 18.03 -10.23
CA LEU A 26 1.69 19.20 -10.87
C LEU A 26 2.30 20.52 -10.38
N ALA A 27 2.49 20.67 -9.08
CA ALA A 27 3.09 21.88 -8.49
C ALA A 27 4.54 22.07 -8.95
N GLU A 28 5.34 20.99 -9.01
CA GLU A 28 6.71 21.04 -9.53
C GLU A 28 6.78 21.40 -11.02
N ALA A 29 5.72 21.07 -11.79
CA ALA A 29 5.58 21.52 -13.19
C ALA A 29 5.06 22.96 -13.32
N GLY A 30 4.86 23.68 -12.21
CA GLY A 30 4.43 25.09 -12.21
C GLY A 30 2.92 25.29 -12.43
N VAL A 31 2.12 24.25 -12.30
CA VAL A 31 0.65 24.31 -12.40
C VAL A 31 0.07 24.83 -11.08
N ALA A 32 -0.95 25.70 -11.14
CA ALA A 32 -1.69 26.15 -9.97
C ALA A 32 -2.59 25.00 -9.46
N VAL A 33 -2.20 24.39 -8.33
CA VAL A 33 -2.87 23.22 -7.74
C VAL A 33 -3.63 23.59 -6.47
N THR A 34 -4.85 23.07 -6.33
CA THR A 34 -5.58 23.03 -5.06
C THR A 34 -5.84 21.57 -4.69
N LEU A 35 -5.30 21.09 -3.58
CA LEU A 35 -5.57 19.77 -3.01
C LEU A 35 -6.67 19.87 -1.95
N PHE A 36 -7.72 19.08 -2.11
CA PHE A 36 -8.83 18.95 -1.15
C PHE A 36 -8.74 17.63 -0.39
N GLU A 37 -8.80 17.69 0.94
CA GLU A 37 -8.89 16.53 1.81
C GLU A 37 -10.07 16.68 2.78
N ALA A 38 -10.92 15.65 2.84
CA ALA A 38 -12.10 15.65 3.69
C ALA A 38 -11.79 15.52 5.18
N SER A 39 -10.67 14.92 5.51
CA SER A 39 -10.15 14.72 6.87
C SER A 39 -9.31 15.92 7.31
N ARG A 40 -9.04 16.00 8.63
CA ARG A 40 -8.04 16.92 9.19
C ARG A 40 -6.61 16.40 9.03
N THR A 41 -6.43 15.15 8.61
CA THR A 41 -5.14 14.48 8.48
C THR A 41 -4.95 13.95 7.07
N LEU A 42 -3.73 14.09 6.55
CA LEU A 42 -3.32 13.56 5.25
C LEU A 42 -2.97 12.07 5.33
N GLY A 43 -2.91 11.42 4.16
CA GLY A 43 -2.46 10.03 4.01
C GLY A 43 -3.58 9.04 3.72
N GLY A 44 -4.84 9.43 3.89
CA GLY A 44 -5.99 8.57 3.58
C GLY A 44 -6.02 7.31 4.45
N ARG A 45 -6.03 6.12 3.84
CA ARG A 45 -5.99 4.81 4.55
C ARG A 45 -4.64 4.49 5.17
N ALA A 46 -3.56 5.10 4.69
CA ALA A 46 -2.20 4.90 5.20
C ALA A 46 -1.70 6.22 5.82
N ARG A 47 -2.05 6.43 7.08
CA ARG A 47 -1.80 7.68 7.82
C ARG A 47 -1.41 7.42 9.26
N ALA A 48 -0.81 8.42 9.88
CA ALA A 48 -0.63 8.47 11.31
C ALA A 48 -1.98 8.65 12.04
N VAL A 49 -2.05 8.06 13.22
CA VAL A 49 -3.10 8.24 14.20
C VAL A 49 -2.46 8.45 15.57
N GLU A 50 -3.09 9.21 16.43
CA GLU A 50 -2.63 9.35 17.82
C GLU A 50 -3.30 8.28 18.69
N LEU A 51 -2.50 7.52 19.41
CA LEU A 51 -2.97 6.49 20.34
C LEU A 51 -2.07 6.45 21.56
N GLU A 52 -2.67 6.53 22.76
CA GLU A 52 -1.93 6.56 24.04
C GLU A 52 -0.83 7.64 24.07
N GLY A 53 -1.10 8.82 23.48
CA GLY A 53 -0.15 9.93 23.42
C GLY A 53 1.06 9.71 22.50
N GLN A 54 0.99 8.71 21.61
CA GLN A 54 2.07 8.39 20.66
C GLN A 54 1.55 8.42 19.22
N PRO A 55 2.34 8.93 18.26
CA PRO A 55 2.03 8.82 16.84
C PRO A 55 2.26 7.38 16.39
N LEU A 56 1.20 6.72 15.94
CA LEU A 56 1.20 5.37 15.39
C LEU A 56 0.59 5.41 13.98
N ASP A 57 0.72 4.34 13.23
CA ASP A 57 0.02 4.20 11.96
C ASP A 57 -1.34 3.54 12.17
N ASN A 58 -2.34 3.89 11.35
CA ASN A 58 -3.64 3.21 11.41
C ASN A 58 -3.56 1.74 10.94
N GLY A 59 -2.39 1.31 10.45
CA GLY A 59 -2.01 -0.05 10.09
C GLY A 59 -0.52 -0.11 9.82
N GLN A 60 0.16 -1.16 10.29
CA GLN A 60 1.59 -1.34 10.03
C GLN A 60 1.83 -1.67 8.56
N HIS A 61 2.72 -0.94 7.92
CA HIS A 61 3.07 -1.13 6.51
C HIS A 61 4.53 -1.56 6.33
N ILE A 62 4.75 -2.29 5.26
CA ILE A 62 6.07 -2.60 4.72
C ILE A 62 6.06 -2.26 3.23
N LEU A 63 7.15 -1.70 2.74
CA LEU A 63 7.36 -1.45 1.32
C LEU A 63 8.31 -2.51 0.76
N LEU A 64 8.33 -2.65 -0.56
CA LEU A 64 9.31 -3.48 -1.26
C LEU A 64 10.30 -2.58 -2.01
N GLY A 65 11.52 -3.07 -2.20
CA GLY A 65 12.50 -2.40 -3.04
C GLY A 65 12.05 -2.20 -4.49
N ALA A 66 11.04 -2.97 -4.94
CA ALA A 66 10.38 -2.83 -6.23
C ALA A 66 9.38 -1.65 -6.31
N TYR A 67 9.10 -0.95 -5.20
CA TYR A 67 8.21 0.21 -5.18
C TYR A 67 8.95 1.47 -5.64
N GLU A 68 9.33 1.47 -6.92
CA GLU A 68 10.25 2.47 -7.48
C GLU A 68 9.70 3.89 -7.42
N GLN A 69 8.42 4.11 -7.76
CA GLN A 69 7.83 5.45 -7.76
C GLN A 69 7.71 6.00 -6.34
N THR A 70 7.26 5.17 -5.41
CA THR A 70 7.12 5.53 -4.00
C THR A 70 8.49 5.87 -3.40
N LEU A 71 9.49 5.01 -3.62
CA LEU A 71 10.83 5.21 -3.08
C LEU A 71 11.52 6.43 -3.69
N GLN A 72 11.36 6.69 -5.00
CA GLN A 72 11.88 7.90 -5.65
C GLN A 72 11.28 9.18 -5.08
N LEU A 73 9.96 9.19 -4.78
CA LEU A 73 9.35 10.36 -4.15
C LEU A 73 9.82 10.54 -2.71
N ILE A 74 9.96 9.46 -1.95
CA ILE A 74 10.51 9.51 -0.58
C ILE A 74 11.94 10.07 -0.61
N ASP A 75 12.80 9.60 -1.51
CA ASP A 75 14.17 10.10 -1.68
C ASP A 75 14.20 11.61 -1.98
N ARG A 76 13.31 12.07 -2.87
CA ARG A 76 13.20 13.50 -3.22
C ARG A 76 12.70 14.36 -2.07
N LEU A 77 11.79 13.84 -1.27
CA LEU A 77 11.19 14.55 -0.12
C LEU A 77 12.09 14.52 1.12
N HIS A 78 13.02 13.58 1.18
CA HIS A 78 13.98 13.43 2.28
C HIS A 78 15.43 13.40 1.75
N PRO A 79 15.88 14.44 1.05
CA PRO A 79 17.20 14.50 0.46
C PRO A 79 18.26 14.44 1.51
N ASN A 80 19.11 13.69 1.79
CA ASN A 80 20.08 13.52 2.89
C ASN A 80 19.58 12.70 4.09
N ALA A 81 18.35 12.19 4.07
CA ALA A 81 17.76 11.48 5.19
C ALA A 81 16.99 10.22 4.77
N THR A 82 17.22 9.68 3.55
CA THR A 82 16.48 8.49 3.08
C THR A 82 16.67 7.29 4.01
N GLN A 83 17.88 7.09 4.54
CA GLN A 83 18.17 6.03 5.50
C GLN A 83 17.46 6.23 6.85
N ASP A 84 17.16 7.49 7.20
CA ASP A 84 16.38 7.85 8.38
C ASP A 84 14.87 7.78 8.12
N ALA A 85 14.45 7.77 6.87
CA ALA A 85 13.07 7.65 6.47
C ALA A 85 12.63 6.18 6.29
N VAL A 86 13.50 5.35 5.70
CA VAL A 86 13.21 3.94 5.39
C VAL A 86 14.43 3.06 5.64
N TRP A 87 14.22 1.99 6.38
CA TRP A 87 15.25 0.98 6.66
C TRP A 87 15.18 -0.16 5.64
N ARG A 88 16.26 -0.34 4.87
CA ARG A 88 16.39 -1.40 3.87
C ARG A 88 16.96 -2.67 4.50
N LEU A 89 16.23 -3.76 4.39
CA LEU A 89 16.61 -5.09 4.85
C LEU A 89 16.61 -6.08 3.67
N PRO A 90 17.58 -7.00 3.58
CA PRO A 90 17.49 -8.11 2.65
C PRO A 90 16.21 -8.92 2.87
N LEU A 91 15.66 -9.53 1.81
CA LEU A 91 14.50 -10.40 1.94
C LEU A 91 14.74 -11.45 3.01
N THR A 92 13.92 -11.41 4.03
CA THR A 92 13.92 -12.36 5.13
C THR A 92 12.48 -12.74 5.43
N LEU A 93 12.18 -14.03 5.37
CA LEU A 93 10.91 -14.62 5.77
C LEU A 93 11.18 -15.58 6.91
N ASP A 94 11.01 -15.11 8.13
CA ASP A 94 11.14 -15.91 9.34
C ASP A 94 9.78 -16.22 9.94
N GLN A 95 9.54 -17.46 10.30
CA GLN A 95 8.39 -17.97 11.03
C GLN A 95 8.89 -18.93 12.12
N PRO A 96 9.43 -18.40 13.23
CA PRO A 96 9.95 -19.23 14.30
C PRO A 96 8.87 -20.13 14.93
N PRO A 97 9.25 -21.36 15.34
CA PRO A 97 10.56 -22.01 15.16
C PRO A 97 10.69 -22.75 13.81
N ASP A 98 9.63 -22.83 13.00
CA ASP A 98 9.42 -23.85 11.97
C ASP A 98 10.06 -23.54 10.62
N PHE A 99 10.21 -22.26 10.28
CA PHE A 99 10.68 -21.84 8.97
C PHE A 99 11.53 -20.59 9.03
N SER A 100 12.61 -20.56 8.24
CA SER A 100 13.43 -19.36 8.03
C SER A 100 14.04 -19.38 6.64
N LEU A 101 13.83 -18.30 5.88
CA LEU A 101 14.46 -18.04 4.59
C LEU A 101 15.11 -16.66 4.64
N VAL A 102 16.43 -16.62 4.45
CA VAL A 102 17.22 -15.37 4.42
C VAL A 102 17.97 -15.32 3.11
N CYS A 103 17.71 -14.29 2.31
CA CYS A 103 18.40 -14.09 1.04
C CYS A 103 19.73 -13.36 1.26
N PRO A 104 20.87 -13.93 0.86
CA PRO A 104 22.15 -13.25 0.91
C PRO A 104 22.21 -12.13 -0.16
N ARG A 105 23.13 -11.19 0.01
CA ARG A 105 23.38 -10.11 -0.97
C ARG A 105 24.15 -10.61 -2.18
N LEU A 106 23.51 -11.41 -3.04
CA LEU A 106 24.03 -11.90 -4.31
C LEU A 106 23.26 -11.26 -5.48
N PRO A 107 23.82 -11.22 -6.69
CA PRO A 107 23.08 -10.77 -7.86
C PRO A 107 21.79 -11.58 -8.11
N ALA A 108 20.75 -10.94 -8.64
CA ALA A 108 19.53 -11.64 -9.03
C ALA A 108 19.80 -12.57 -10.23
N PRO A 109 19.22 -13.77 -10.28
CA PRO A 109 18.32 -14.39 -9.29
C PRO A 109 19.05 -15.25 -8.23
N LEU A 110 20.38 -15.22 -8.18
CA LEU A 110 21.19 -16.10 -7.32
C LEU A 110 20.90 -15.88 -5.83
N HIS A 111 20.57 -14.67 -5.40
CA HIS A 111 20.20 -14.39 -4.01
C HIS A 111 18.98 -15.19 -3.56
N LEU A 112 17.95 -15.33 -4.42
CA LEU A 112 16.74 -16.11 -4.12
C LEU A 112 17.05 -17.61 -4.08
N LEU A 113 17.82 -18.09 -5.06
CA LEU A 113 18.24 -19.48 -5.09
C LEU A 113 19.06 -19.85 -3.85
N ALA A 114 20.04 -19.03 -3.50
CA ALA A 114 20.86 -19.25 -2.29
C ALA A 114 20.03 -19.16 -1.00
N GLY A 115 19.11 -18.19 -0.91
CA GLY A 115 18.15 -18.09 0.19
C GLY A 115 17.30 -19.34 0.34
N LEU A 116 16.77 -19.85 -0.78
CA LEU A 116 15.95 -21.05 -0.77
C LEU A 116 16.76 -22.30 -0.42
N LEU A 117 17.96 -22.47 -0.95
CA LEU A 117 18.85 -23.59 -0.61
C LEU A 117 19.24 -23.55 0.86
N GLY A 118 19.50 -22.36 1.42
CA GLY A 118 19.79 -22.14 2.83
C GLY A 118 18.58 -22.16 3.77
N ALA A 119 17.34 -22.20 3.22
CA ALA A 119 16.13 -22.14 4.03
C ALA A 119 16.09 -23.29 5.07
N ARG A 120 15.73 -22.94 6.31
CA ARG A 120 15.49 -23.91 7.38
C ARG A 120 14.01 -24.32 7.38
N GLY A 121 13.74 -25.52 7.88
CA GLY A 121 12.37 -26.04 7.96
C GLY A 121 11.85 -26.66 6.66
N LEU A 122 12.61 -26.65 5.55
CA LEU A 122 12.27 -27.32 4.30
C LEU A 122 13.25 -28.47 4.01
N ASN A 123 12.72 -29.59 3.55
CA ASN A 123 13.56 -30.68 3.02
C ASN A 123 14.03 -30.36 1.59
N TRP A 124 14.98 -31.13 1.05
CA TRP A 124 15.57 -30.85 -0.26
C TRP A 124 14.57 -30.96 -1.42
N ARG A 125 13.54 -31.83 -1.31
CA ARG A 125 12.50 -31.99 -2.33
C ARG A 125 11.58 -30.76 -2.37
N GLU A 126 11.23 -30.23 -1.22
CA GLU A 126 10.48 -29.00 -1.07
C GLU A 126 11.26 -27.79 -1.63
N LYS A 127 12.57 -27.67 -1.30
CA LYS A 127 13.43 -26.63 -1.86
C LYS A 127 13.49 -26.68 -3.39
N LEU A 128 13.64 -27.87 -3.96
CA LEU A 128 13.67 -28.08 -5.41
C LEU A 128 12.31 -27.77 -6.06
N ALA A 129 11.21 -28.16 -5.43
CA ALA A 129 9.86 -27.85 -5.90
C ALA A 129 9.63 -26.33 -5.90
N ALA A 130 10.00 -25.65 -4.82
CA ALA A 130 9.89 -24.19 -4.72
C ALA A 130 10.75 -23.47 -5.77
N ALA A 131 12.00 -23.92 -5.99
CA ALA A 131 12.90 -23.32 -6.98
C ALA A 131 12.36 -23.47 -8.40
N ARG A 132 11.91 -24.66 -8.77
CA ARG A 132 11.31 -24.91 -10.09
C ARG A 132 10.06 -24.08 -10.32
N TRP A 133 9.19 -24.01 -9.32
CA TRP A 133 7.95 -23.26 -9.43
C TRP A 133 8.21 -21.74 -9.46
N ALA A 134 9.11 -21.22 -8.62
CA ALA A 134 9.51 -19.82 -8.70
C ALA A 134 10.11 -19.47 -10.06
N HIS A 135 10.98 -20.33 -10.62
CA HIS A 135 11.52 -20.15 -11.97
C HIS A 135 10.41 -20.11 -13.04
N ALA A 136 9.42 -21.00 -12.94
CA ALA A 136 8.28 -21.02 -13.84
C ALA A 136 7.44 -19.74 -13.74
N LEU A 137 7.17 -19.25 -12.53
CA LEU A 137 6.44 -17.99 -12.31
C LEU A 137 7.17 -16.75 -12.87
N LEU A 138 8.49 -16.71 -12.75
CA LEU A 138 9.30 -15.64 -13.33
C LEU A 138 9.37 -15.75 -14.87
N GLY A 139 9.18 -16.93 -15.43
CA GLY A 139 9.14 -17.21 -16.86
C GLY A 139 7.78 -16.92 -17.51
N LYS A 140 7.53 -17.56 -18.66
CA LYS A 140 6.29 -17.42 -19.43
C LYS A 140 5.26 -18.48 -19.02
N VAL A 141 4.88 -18.55 -17.76
CA VAL A 141 3.74 -19.37 -17.32
C VAL A 141 2.45 -18.74 -17.81
N GLU A 142 1.64 -19.50 -18.50
CA GLU A 142 0.27 -19.12 -18.84
C GLU A 142 -0.61 -19.25 -17.60
N ILE A 143 -1.30 -18.18 -17.24
CA ILE A 143 -2.25 -18.15 -16.13
C ILE A 143 -3.59 -17.81 -16.72
N LEU A 144 -4.58 -18.67 -16.45
CA LEU A 144 -5.95 -18.46 -16.89
C LEU A 144 -6.54 -17.22 -16.16
N ASP A 145 -7.40 -16.49 -16.86
CA ASP A 145 -7.97 -15.26 -16.35
C ASP A 145 -8.70 -15.45 -15.02
N GLN A 146 -9.44 -16.54 -14.89
CA GLN A 146 -10.23 -16.88 -13.70
C GLN A 146 -9.49 -17.69 -12.64
N GLN A 147 -8.18 -17.91 -12.81
CA GLN A 147 -7.41 -18.75 -11.90
C GLN A 147 -7.11 -18.03 -10.58
N THR A 148 -7.34 -18.74 -9.45
CA THR A 148 -6.97 -18.27 -8.12
C THR A 148 -5.57 -18.73 -7.73
N VAL A 149 -5.00 -18.07 -6.70
CA VAL A 149 -3.68 -18.47 -6.16
C VAL A 149 -3.72 -19.85 -5.54
N SER A 150 -4.81 -20.26 -4.90
CA SER A 150 -4.98 -21.62 -4.38
C SER A 150 -4.92 -22.65 -5.49
N GLN A 151 -5.58 -22.40 -6.62
CA GLN A 151 -5.52 -23.26 -7.80
C GLN A 151 -4.12 -23.28 -8.44
N LEU A 152 -3.47 -22.11 -8.55
CA LEU A 152 -2.12 -21.99 -9.10
C LEU A 152 -1.10 -22.78 -8.27
N THR A 153 -1.27 -22.83 -6.95
CA THR A 153 -0.34 -23.49 -6.02
C THR A 153 -0.72 -24.92 -5.65
N CYS A 154 -1.82 -25.47 -6.20
CA CYS A 154 -2.36 -26.78 -5.81
C CYS A 154 -1.37 -27.95 -5.98
N SER A 155 -0.47 -27.88 -6.96
CA SER A 155 0.57 -28.88 -7.21
C SER A 155 1.77 -28.77 -6.27
N GLN A 156 1.86 -27.71 -5.46
CA GLN A 156 2.96 -27.51 -4.53
C GLN A 156 2.77 -28.34 -3.25
N PRO A 157 3.87 -28.83 -2.63
CA PRO A 157 3.80 -29.46 -1.33
C PRO A 157 3.02 -28.62 -0.31
N GLU A 158 2.19 -29.28 0.50
CA GLU A 158 1.31 -28.61 1.47
C GLU A 158 2.09 -27.68 2.40
N LYS A 159 3.26 -28.12 2.87
CA LYS A 159 4.14 -27.29 3.71
C LYS A 159 4.55 -26.00 3.01
N LEU A 160 4.96 -26.03 1.74
CA LEU A 160 5.31 -24.83 0.97
C LEU A 160 4.12 -23.90 0.80
N ARG A 161 2.93 -24.43 0.59
CA ARG A 161 1.72 -23.61 0.53
C ARG A 161 1.49 -22.87 1.85
N LYS A 162 1.62 -23.57 2.99
CA LYS A 162 1.39 -23.01 4.34
C LYS A 162 2.45 -22.00 4.79
N VAL A 163 3.74 -22.27 4.54
CA VAL A 163 4.82 -21.42 5.10
C VAL A 163 5.34 -20.36 4.12
N LEU A 164 5.02 -20.46 2.82
CA LEU A 164 5.59 -19.57 1.80
C LEU A 164 4.51 -18.95 0.90
N TRP A 165 3.79 -19.75 0.08
CA TRP A 165 2.97 -19.21 -0.98
C TRP A 165 1.70 -18.51 -0.50
N HIS A 166 0.97 -19.09 0.44
CA HIS A 166 -0.25 -18.50 1.00
C HIS A 166 0.05 -17.27 1.86
N PRO A 167 1.05 -17.30 2.78
CA PRO A 167 1.46 -16.09 3.50
C PRO A 167 1.90 -14.96 2.57
N LEU A 168 2.69 -15.24 1.52
CA LEU A 168 3.06 -14.24 0.52
C LEU A 168 1.84 -13.67 -0.22
N CYS A 169 0.88 -14.52 -0.59
CA CYS A 169 -0.36 -14.09 -1.23
C CYS A 169 -1.13 -13.12 -0.32
N VAL A 170 -1.41 -13.52 0.91
CA VAL A 170 -2.19 -12.70 1.86
C VAL A 170 -1.45 -11.40 2.18
N SER A 171 -0.13 -11.44 2.36
CA SER A 171 0.67 -10.24 2.64
C SER A 171 0.70 -9.25 1.48
N ALA A 172 0.73 -9.77 0.23
CA ALA A 172 0.85 -8.94 -0.96
C ALA A 172 -0.49 -8.41 -1.48
N LEU A 173 -1.57 -9.22 -1.38
CA LEU A 173 -2.86 -8.93 -1.98
C LEU A 173 -3.96 -8.64 -0.95
N ASN A 174 -3.72 -8.87 0.32
CA ASN A 174 -4.73 -8.81 1.39
C ASN A 174 -6.03 -9.55 1.02
N THR A 175 -5.90 -10.64 0.30
CA THR A 175 -7.01 -11.45 -0.21
C THR A 175 -6.68 -12.92 0.03
N PRO A 176 -7.62 -13.73 0.55
CA PRO A 176 -7.39 -15.16 0.75
C PRO A 176 -7.00 -15.87 -0.55
N PRO A 177 -6.06 -16.84 -0.52
CA PRO A 177 -5.57 -17.54 -1.73
C PRO A 177 -6.66 -18.18 -2.58
N GLU A 178 -7.78 -18.55 -1.98
CA GLU A 178 -8.96 -19.16 -2.63
C GLU A 178 -9.70 -18.16 -3.52
N GLN A 179 -9.54 -16.87 -3.25
CA GLN A 179 -10.19 -15.77 -3.96
C GLN A 179 -9.19 -14.93 -4.75
N ALA A 180 -7.93 -14.91 -4.33
CA ALA A 180 -6.90 -14.02 -4.88
C ALA A 180 -6.54 -14.37 -6.33
N SER A 181 -6.42 -13.36 -7.19
CA SER A 181 -6.03 -13.49 -8.60
C SER A 181 -4.61 -14.04 -8.74
N ALA A 182 -4.48 -15.20 -9.39
CA ALA A 182 -3.19 -15.79 -9.71
C ALA A 182 -2.35 -14.90 -10.63
N ARG A 183 -2.99 -14.17 -11.55
CA ARG A 183 -2.31 -13.23 -12.46
C ARG A 183 -1.65 -12.09 -11.70
N VAL A 184 -2.40 -11.42 -10.82
CA VAL A 184 -1.88 -10.31 -10.01
C VAL A 184 -0.80 -10.80 -9.05
N PHE A 185 -0.99 -11.97 -8.43
CA PHE A 185 0.04 -12.59 -7.58
C PHE A 185 1.34 -12.82 -8.34
N ARG A 186 1.27 -13.44 -9.54
CA ARG A 186 2.45 -13.62 -10.40
C ARG A 186 3.12 -12.29 -10.72
N ASP A 187 2.36 -11.24 -11.05
CA ASP A 187 2.92 -9.95 -11.44
C ASP A 187 3.64 -9.29 -10.25
N VAL A 188 3.13 -9.43 -9.04
CA VAL A 188 3.83 -9.02 -7.80
C VAL A 188 5.12 -9.81 -7.61
N ILE A 189 5.07 -11.15 -7.75
CA ILE A 189 6.26 -12.00 -7.65
C ILE A 189 7.32 -11.61 -8.69
N ARG A 190 6.91 -11.32 -9.93
CA ARG A 190 7.83 -10.84 -10.98
C ARG A 190 8.42 -9.46 -10.65
N ALA A 191 7.63 -8.53 -10.18
CA ALA A 191 8.11 -7.21 -9.79
C ALA A 191 9.14 -7.30 -8.66
N ALA A 192 8.85 -8.12 -7.63
CA ALA A 192 9.74 -8.27 -6.47
C ALA A 192 11.00 -9.11 -6.78
N PHE A 193 10.89 -10.14 -7.62
CA PHE A 193 11.93 -11.16 -7.74
C PHE A 193 12.51 -11.31 -9.15
N GLY A 194 11.84 -10.79 -10.18
CA GLY A 194 12.25 -10.91 -11.59
C GLY A 194 13.24 -9.86 -12.07
N GLY A 195 13.48 -8.83 -11.29
CA GLY A 195 14.32 -7.69 -11.65
C GLY A 195 15.68 -7.67 -10.94
N ARG A 196 16.02 -6.51 -10.41
CA ARG A 196 17.28 -6.29 -9.68
C ARG A 196 17.20 -6.89 -8.28
N THR A 197 18.35 -7.26 -7.70
CA THR A 197 18.42 -7.85 -6.34
C THR A 197 17.67 -7.03 -5.29
N HIS A 198 17.84 -5.70 -5.33
CA HIS A 198 17.23 -4.81 -4.35
C HIS A 198 15.70 -4.69 -4.47
N HIS A 199 15.07 -5.17 -5.56
CA HIS A 199 13.62 -5.18 -5.70
C HIS A 199 12.94 -6.10 -4.67
N SER A 200 13.64 -7.15 -4.24
CA SER A 200 13.13 -8.06 -3.19
C SER A 200 13.36 -7.58 -1.76
N ASP A 201 14.14 -6.50 -1.57
CA ASP A 201 14.41 -5.98 -0.23
C ASP A 201 13.12 -5.54 0.47
N LEU A 202 13.06 -5.79 1.76
CA LEU A 202 12.02 -5.27 2.64
C LEU A 202 12.41 -3.85 3.06
N MET A 203 11.49 -2.91 2.88
CA MET A 203 11.69 -1.51 3.17
C MET A 203 10.79 -1.12 4.34
N LEU A 204 11.33 -1.07 5.55
CA LEU A 204 10.59 -0.71 6.76
C LEU A 204 10.57 0.81 6.94
N PRO A 205 9.39 1.45 7.02
CA PRO A 205 9.30 2.84 7.42
C PRO A 205 9.98 3.06 8.79
N ARG A 206 10.68 4.17 8.94
CA ARG A 206 11.26 4.64 10.21
C ARG A 206 10.53 5.86 10.75
N ARG A 207 9.58 6.36 9.99
CA ARG A 207 8.66 7.46 10.32
C ARG A 207 7.24 6.96 10.15
N ASP A 208 6.29 7.61 10.80
CA ASP A 208 4.89 7.36 10.52
C ASP A 208 4.54 7.67 9.06
N LEU A 209 3.49 7.05 8.56
CA LEU A 209 3.13 7.10 7.14
C LEU A 209 2.69 8.48 6.65
N THR A 210 2.22 9.36 7.53
CA THR A 210 1.89 10.74 7.17
C THR A 210 3.15 11.58 6.97
N THR A 211 4.13 11.45 7.86
CA THR A 211 5.40 12.18 7.77
C THR A 211 6.37 11.56 6.74
N LEU A 212 6.12 10.32 6.30
CA LEU A 212 6.95 9.66 5.30
C LEU A 212 6.78 10.26 3.90
N LEU A 213 5.55 10.55 3.44
CA LEU A 213 5.28 11.11 2.11
C LEU A 213 4.20 12.19 2.11
N PRO A 214 2.96 11.99 2.61
CA PRO A 214 1.88 12.96 2.45
C PRO A 214 2.19 14.36 2.98
N ALA A 215 2.71 14.48 4.20
CA ALA A 215 2.99 15.78 4.80
C ALA A 215 4.14 16.53 4.10
N PRO A 216 5.32 15.94 3.84
CA PRO A 216 6.37 16.65 3.12
C PRO A 216 5.99 16.94 1.65
N ALA A 217 5.20 16.09 0.98
CA ALA A 217 4.71 16.37 -0.36
C ALA A 217 3.80 17.60 -0.38
N THR A 218 2.85 17.69 0.55
CA THR A 218 1.94 18.86 0.63
C THR A 218 2.64 20.12 1.12
N ALA A 219 3.63 20.04 2.00
CA ALA A 219 4.48 21.17 2.36
C ALA A 219 5.18 21.73 1.10
N ARG A 220 5.72 20.85 0.26
CA ARG A 220 6.34 21.24 -1.00
C ARG A 220 5.36 21.85 -2.00
N VAL A 221 4.13 21.34 -2.06
CA VAL A 221 3.03 21.94 -2.87
C VAL A 221 2.78 23.40 -2.43
N ILE A 222 2.70 23.64 -1.11
CA ILE A 222 2.49 25.00 -0.56
C ILE A 222 3.68 25.92 -0.87
N GLU A 223 4.91 25.45 -0.69
CA GLU A 223 6.13 26.20 -1.04
C GLU A 223 6.16 26.65 -2.50
N LEU A 224 5.61 25.82 -3.40
CA LEU A 224 5.50 26.09 -4.85
C LEU A 224 4.27 26.96 -5.20
N GLY A 225 3.53 27.47 -4.21
CA GLY A 225 2.38 28.34 -4.40
C GLY A 225 1.05 27.61 -4.64
N GLY A 226 1.00 26.29 -4.42
CA GLY A 226 -0.24 25.51 -4.41
C GLY A 226 -1.01 25.69 -3.10
N GLU A 227 -2.26 25.24 -3.09
CA GLU A 227 -3.15 25.34 -1.94
C GLU A 227 -3.51 23.92 -1.43
N VAL A 228 -3.56 23.73 -0.11
CA VAL A 228 -3.99 22.50 0.56
C VAL A 228 -5.13 22.82 1.51
N ARG A 229 -6.30 22.26 1.25
CA ARG A 229 -7.52 22.45 2.04
C ARG A 229 -7.87 21.16 2.79
N LEU A 230 -7.56 21.15 4.08
CA LEU A 230 -7.96 20.07 5.00
C LEU A 230 -9.38 20.30 5.51
N ALA A 231 -10.02 19.24 6.03
CA ALA A 231 -11.42 19.28 6.48
C ALA A 231 -12.39 19.83 5.42
N SER A 232 -12.02 19.74 4.14
CA SER A 232 -12.71 20.31 3.00
C SER A 232 -13.19 19.19 2.05
N ARG A 233 -14.36 18.61 2.38
CA ARG A 233 -14.96 17.54 1.59
C ARG A 233 -15.60 18.10 0.32
N VAL A 234 -15.13 17.64 -0.83
CA VAL A 234 -15.83 17.87 -2.11
C VAL A 234 -17.08 16.99 -2.15
N THR A 235 -18.23 17.60 -2.33
CA THR A 235 -19.56 16.95 -2.36
C THR A 235 -20.24 17.08 -3.72
N THR A 236 -19.92 18.12 -4.49
CA THR A 236 -20.47 18.32 -5.82
C THR A 236 -19.40 18.36 -6.90
N LEU A 237 -19.73 17.79 -8.04
CA LEU A 237 -18.85 17.68 -9.21
C LEU A 237 -19.71 17.89 -10.46
N GLU A 238 -19.57 19.05 -11.09
CA GLU A 238 -20.22 19.35 -12.37
C GLU A 238 -19.16 19.57 -13.43
N ALA A 239 -19.25 18.85 -14.53
CA ALA A 239 -18.29 18.95 -15.61
C ALA A 239 -18.94 19.46 -16.88
N THR A 240 -18.35 20.50 -17.45
CA THR A 240 -18.69 21.04 -18.76
C THR A 240 -17.56 20.80 -19.75
N ARG A 241 -17.77 21.19 -21.02
CA ARG A 241 -16.68 21.10 -22.02
C ARG A 241 -15.48 21.96 -21.63
N ASP A 242 -15.67 23.08 -20.95
CA ASP A 242 -14.63 24.11 -20.74
C ASP A 242 -14.04 24.13 -19.32
N ALA A 243 -14.79 23.65 -18.33
CA ALA A 243 -14.39 23.68 -16.93
C ALA A 243 -15.04 22.56 -16.11
N VAL A 244 -14.48 22.31 -14.95
CA VAL A 244 -15.05 21.43 -13.92
C VAL A 244 -15.33 22.27 -12.68
N MET A 245 -16.58 22.28 -12.21
CA MET A 245 -17.01 22.95 -10.99
C MET A 245 -16.94 21.96 -9.83
N LEU A 246 -16.27 22.33 -8.77
CA LEU A 246 -16.21 21.57 -7.52
C LEU A 246 -16.86 22.37 -6.40
N GLY A 247 -17.77 21.72 -5.66
CA GLY A 247 -18.37 22.30 -4.47
C GLY A 247 -17.97 21.55 -3.20
N THR A 248 -17.67 22.34 -2.19
CA THR A 248 -17.52 21.91 -0.80
C THR A 248 -18.70 22.42 0.02
N HIS A 249 -18.68 22.26 1.34
CA HIS A 249 -19.69 22.89 2.20
C HIS A 249 -19.62 24.43 2.15
N ASP A 250 -18.42 24.98 2.01
CA ASP A 250 -18.15 26.40 2.20
C ASP A 250 -18.00 27.19 0.89
N ASP A 251 -17.68 26.52 -0.23
CA ASP A 251 -17.34 27.20 -1.48
C ASP A 251 -17.60 26.34 -2.71
N VAL A 252 -17.81 27.02 -3.85
CA VAL A 252 -17.89 26.42 -5.20
C VAL A 252 -16.87 27.12 -6.09
N ALA A 253 -15.98 26.35 -6.70
CA ALA A 253 -14.91 26.90 -7.54
C ALA A 253 -14.75 26.16 -8.86
N ALA A 254 -14.33 26.90 -9.90
CA ALA A 254 -14.06 26.36 -11.22
C ALA A 254 -12.58 25.98 -11.37
N TYR A 255 -12.34 24.83 -12.02
CA TYR A 255 -11.02 24.31 -12.35
C TYR A 255 -10.97 23.95 -13.85
N SER A 256 -9.79 24.05 -14.42
CA SER A 256 -9.57 23.60 -15.79
C SER A 256 -9.60 22.07 -15.89
N HIS A 257 -9.06 21.39 -14.90
CA HIS A 257 -9.01 19.93 -14.81
C HIS A 257 -9.11 19.47 -13.35
N VAL A 258 -9.49 18.20 -13.16
CA VAL A 258 -9.63 17.58 -11.85
C VAL A 258 -8.99 16.18 -11.85
N ILE A 259 -8.22 15.87 -10.81
CA ILE A 259 -7.84 14.50 -10.49
C ILE A 259 -8.65 14.03 -9.30
N LEU A 260 -9.51 13.01 -9.52
CA LEU A 260 -10.25 12.34 -8.45
C LEU A 260 -9.35 11.28 -7.81
N ALA A 261 -8.77 11.62 -6.68
CA ALA A 261 -7.87 10.76 -5.90
C ALA A 261 -8.54 10.23 -4.62
N VAL A 262 -9.86 10.16 -4.62
CA VAL A 262 -10.66 9.62 -3.53
C VAL A 262 -10.52 8.10 -3.44
N ALA A 263 -10.72 7.55 -2.24
CA ALA A 263 -10.78 6.11 -2.07
C ALA A 263 -11.93 5.50 -2.90
N PRO A 264 -11.78 4.25 -3.41
CA PRO A 264 -12.72 3.66 -4.36
C PRO A 264 -14.18 3.64 -3.87
N GLN A 265 -14.41 3.44 -2.58
CA GLN A 265 -15.75 3.46 -2.00
C GLN A 265 -16.45 4.83 -2.06
N HIS A 266 -15.72 5.91 -2.26
CA HIS A 266 -16.27 7.28 -2.37
C HIS A 266 -16.43 7.75 -3.81
N LEU A 267 -15.76 7.10 -4.77
CA LEU A 267 -15.80 7.48 -6.17
C LEU A 267 -17.22 7.40 -6.79
N PRO A 268 -18.04 6.36 -6.53
CA PRO A 268 -19.36 6.23 -7.14
C PRO A 268 -20.28 7.43 -6.90
N ALA A 269 -20.25 8.03 -5.71
CA ALA A 269 -21.08 9.18 -5.37
C ALA A 269 -20.71 10.45 -6.16
N LEU A 270 -19.43 10.67 -6.47
CA LEU A 270 -18.97 11.76 -7.31
C LEU A 270 -19.17 11.44 -8.79
N ALA A 271 -18.87 10.21 -9.20
CA ALA A 271 -19.03 9.78 -10.59
C ALA A 271 -20.47 9.84 -11.08
N ALA A 272 -21.47 9.57 -10.22
CA ALA A 272 -22.88 9.64 -10.55
C ALA A 272 -23.34 11.06 -10.93
N GLN A 273 -22.59 12.10 -10.59
CA GLN A 273 -22.93 13.49 -10.91
C GLN A 273 -22.45 13.91 -12.31
N VAL A 274 -21.62 13.10 -12.96
CA VAL A 274 -21.09 13.37 -14.30
C VAL A 274 -21.43 12.19 -15.22
N PRO A 275 -22.34 12.35 -16.19
CA PRO A 275 -22.81 11.24 -17.05
C PRO A 275 -21.68 10.44 -17.69
N ALA A 276 -20.61 11.12 -18.13
CA ALA A 276 -19.43 10.47 -18.72
C ALA A 276 -18.68 9.51 -17.76
N LEU A 277 -18.86 9.65 -16.44
CA LEU A 277 -18.21 8.82 -15.42
C LEU A 277 -19.10 7.69 -14.89
N GLU A 278 -20.35 7.57 -15.34
CA GLU A 278 -21.30 6.59 -14.81
C GLU A 278 -20.78 5.15 -14.89
N SER A 279 -20.17 4.76 -16.02
CA SER A 279 -19.59 3.42 -16.21
C SER A 279 -18.43 3.15 -15.24
N VAL A 280 -17.61 4.15 -14.98
CA VAL A 280 -16.50 4.10 -14.03
C VAL A 280 -17.02 3.93 -12.61
N GLY A 281 -18.02 4.73 -12.23
CA GLY A 281 -18.66 4.65 -10.92
C GLY A 281 -19.29 3.28 -10.67
N ARG A 282 -20.02 2.73 -11.65
CA ARG A 282 -20.62 1.38 -11.58
C ARG A 282 -19.57 0.27 -11.42
N ALA A 283 -18.48 0.32 -12.19
CA ALA A 283 -17.42 -0.67 -12.09
C ALA A 283 -16.78 -0.71 -10.70
N VAL A 284 -16.51 0.46 -10.11
CA VAL A 284 -15.89 0.56 -8.78
C VAL A 284 -16.90 0.27 -7.65
N ALA A 285 -18.19 0.53 -7.85
CA ALA A 285 -19.23 0.22 -6.86
C ALA A 285 -19.36 -1.28 -6.55
N CYS A 286 -18.91 -2.16 -7.48
CA CYS A 286 -18.93 -3.61 -7.29
C CYS A 286 -17.79 -4.14 -6.42
N TYR A 287 -16.84 -3.31 -6.00
CA TYR A 287 -15.67 -3.77 -5.25
C TYR A 287 -16.05 -4.27 -3.87
N GLN A 288 -15.54 -5.46 -3.54
CA GLN A 288 -15.53 -5.99 -2.19
C GLN A 288 -14.24 -5.57 -1.49
N TYR A 289 -14.25 -5.49 -0.16
CA TYR A 289 -13.11 -5.03 0.61
C TYR A 289 -12.71 -6.03 1.69
N HIS A 290 -11.41 -6.10 1.96
CA HIS A 290 -10.87 -6.84 3.09
C HIS A 290 -10.30 -5.88 4.14
N PRO A 291 -10.56 -6.16 5.42
CA PRO A 291 -9.98 -5.40 6.52
C PRO A 291 -8.52 -5.79 6.75
N ILE A 292 -7.79 -4.86 7.38
CA ILE A 292 -6.51 -5.14 8.05
C ILE A 292 -6.63 -4.69 9.49
N ALA A 293 -6.25 -5.57 10.41
CA ALA A 293 -6.22 -5.27 11.82
C ALA A 293 -4.77 -5.17 12.31
N THR A 294 -4.52 -4.19 13.17
CA THR A 294 -3.25 -4.03 13.88
C THR A 294 -3.52 -3.93 15.38
N ALA A 295 -2.92 -4.82 16.17
CA ALA A 295 -2.86 -4.67 17.61
C ALA A 295 -1.51 -4.08 18.00
N TYR A 296 -1.53 -2.98 18.72
CA TYR A 296 -0.36 -2.41 19.35
C TYR A 296 -0.30 -2.84 20.82
N ALA A 297 0.86 -3.26 21.27
CA ALA A 297 1.11 -3.63 22.66
C ALA A 297 2.44 -3.02 23.14
N GLN A 298 2.38 -2.31 24.26
CA GLN A 298 3.54 -1.70 24.89
C GLN A 298 4.08 -2.59 25.99
N TYR A 299 5.34 -2.95 25.90
CA TYR A 299 6.10 -3.71 26.89
C TYR A 299 7.20 -2.86 27.53
N GLY A 300 7.97 -3.45 28.42
CA GLY A 300 9.13 -2.78 29.01
C GLY A 300 10.10 -2.24 27.95
N PRO A 301 10.75 -1.08 28.17
CA PRO A 301 11.57 -0.40 27.15
C PRO A 301 12.80 -1.22 26.72
N ASP A 302 13.25 -2.16 27.55
CA ASP A 302 14.39 -3.02 27.26
C ASP A 302 14.02 -4.23 26.39
N PHE A 303 12.73 -4.53 26.24
CA PHE A 303 12.29 -5.64 25.42
C PHE A 303 12.48 -5.34 23.93
N ARG A 304 13.11 -6.29 23.23
CA ARG A 304 13.30 -6.25 21.78
C ARG A 304 13.10 -7.63 21.17
N LEU A 305 12.47 -7.68 20.01
CA LEU A 305 12.42 -8.90 19.22
C LEU A 305 13.83 -9.25 18.68
N PRO A 306 14.12 -10.53 18.43
CA PRO A 306 15.39 -10.96 17.81
C PRO A 306 15.62 -10.34 16.41
N ARG A 307 14.55 -9.97 15.74
CA ARG A 307 14.50 -9.32 14.41
C ARG A 307 13.46 -8.22 14.39
N PRO A 308 13.56 -7.22 13.50
CA PRO A 308 12.58 -6.12 13.42
C PRO A 308 11.17 -6.58 13.05
N LEU A 309 11.05 -7.75 12.41
CA LEU A 309 9.77 -8.41 12.12
C LEU A 309 9.97 -9.90 11.90
N PHE A 310 8.92 -10.67 12.14
CA PHE A 310 8.79 -12.06 11.69
C PHE A 310 7.32 -12.48 11.60
N ALA A 311 7.06 -13.55 10.85
CA ALA A 311 5.75 -14.14 10.72
C ALA A 311 5.42 -14.98 11.98
N LEU A 312 4.14 -15.00 12.33
CA LEU A 312 3.60 -15.79 13.43
C LEU A 312 2.81 -16.97 12.86
N ALA A 313 3.06 -18.18 13.39
CA ALA A 313 2.33 -19.38 13.03
C ALA A 313 1.12 -19.60 13.96
N ASP A 314 0.15 -20.37 13.48
CA ASP A 314 -0.94 -20.97 14.27
C ASP A 314 -1.61 -20.00 15.25
N GLY A 315 -2.07 -18.85 14.72
CA GLY A 315 -2.76 -17.88 15.57
C GLY A 315 -3.37 -16.72 14.75
N PRO A 316 -3.96 -15.77 15.45
CA PRO A 316 -4.78 -14.74 14.84
C PRO A 316 -3.98 -13.62 14.15
N ALA A 317 -2.69 -13.43 14.46
CA ALA A 317 -1.82 -12.48 13.77
C ALA A 317 -0.88 -13.22 12.81
N GLN A 318 -0.62 -12.62 11.65
CA GLN A 318 0.31 -13.17 10.66
C GLN A 318 1.73 -12.65 10.84
N PHE A 319 1.89 -11.43 11.34
CA PHE A 319 3.19 -10.79 11.53
C PHE A 319 3.24 -10.03 12.85
N VAL A 320 4.45 -9.94 13.40
CA VAL A 320 4.78 -9.02 14.49
C VAL A 320 5.95 -8.14 14.07
N PHE A 321 5.85 -6.85 14.38
CA PHE A 321 6.86 -5.82 14.11
C PHE A 321 7.35 -5.21 15.41
N ASP A 322 8.65 -5.02 15.54
CA ASP A 322 9.29 -4.28 16.63
C ASP A 322 9.44 -2.80 16.24
N ARG A 323 8.56 -1.98 16.76
CA ARG A 323 8.61 -0.53 16.50
C ARG A 323 9.75 0.16 17.25
N GLY A 324 10.27 -0.46 18.30
CA GLY A 324 11.50 -0.01 18.94
C GLY A 324 12.69 -0.02 17.98
N GLN A 325 12.82 -1.09 17.18
CA GLN A 325 13.88 -1.20 16.17
C GLN A 325 13.62 -0.34 14.93
N SER A 326 12.40 -0.22 14.47
CA SER A 326 12.08 0.50 13.22
C SER A 326 11.82 1.99 13.44
N HIS A 327 11.08 2.39 14.49
CA HIS A 327 10.63 3.75 14.72
C HIS A 327 11.21 4.39 15.98
N GLY A 328 12.09 3.70 16.73
CA GLY A 328 12.63 4.19 18.00
C GLY A 328 11.63 4.16 19.17
N GLN A 329 10.46 3.54 19.01
CA GLN A 329 9.43 3.39 20.05
C GLN A 329 9.71 2.16 20.92
N ALA A 330 10.62 2.30 21.88
CA ALA A 330 11.16 1.20 22.70
C ALA A 330 10.04 0.38 23.37
N GLY A 331 10.12 -0.95 23.23
CA GLY A 331 9.16 -1.90 23.78
C GLY A 331 7.80 -1.95 23.11
N LEU A 332 7.57 -1.18 22.05
CA LEU A 332 6.30 -1.19 21.32
C LEU A 332 6.31 -2.21 20.19
N LEU A 333 5.35 -3.13 20.22
CA LEU A 333 5.12 -4.11 19.16
C LEU A 333 3.81 -3.82 18.40
N ALA A 334 3.81 -4.16 17.10
CA ALA A 334 2.62 -4.14 16.27
C ALA A 334 2.37 -5.54 15.69
N PHE A 335 1.20 -6.11 15.98
CA PHE A 335 0.73 -7.39 15.46
C PHE A 335 -0.24 -7.14 14.32
N VAL A 336 -0.05 -7.79 13.19
CA VAL A 336 -0.85 -7.53 11.98
C VAL A 336 -1.61 -8.76 11.55
N ALA A 337 -2.89 -8.57 11.25
CA ALA A 337 -3.73 -9.56 10.58
C ALA A 337 -4.35 -8.96 9.32
N SER A 338 -3.99 -9.53 8.17
CA SER A 338 -4.55 -9.24 6.86
C SER A 338 -5.79 -10.10 6.59
N ALA A 339 -6.75 -9.58 5.82
CA ALA A 339 -8.03 -10.23 5.52
C ALA A 339 -8.78 -10.75 6.78
N ALA A 340 -8.67 -10.03 7.88
CA ALA A 340 -9.15 -10.44 9.20
C ALA A 340 -10.64 -10.10 9.37
N THR A 341 -11.52 -11.05 9.08
CA THR A 341 -12.98 -10.86 9.10
C THR A 341 -13.60 -11.08 10.50
N ASP A 342 -13.04 -11.98 11.30
CA ASP A 342 -13.61 -12.40 12.58
C ASP A 342 -12.66 -12.11 13.74
N LEU A 343 -12.64 -10.84 14.17
CA LEU A 343 -11.81 -10.41 15.29
C LEU A 343 -12.62 -10.34 16.57
N SER A 344 -12.33 -11.24 17.51
CA SER A 344 -12.89 -11.20 18.86
C SER A 344 -12.44 -9.95 19.64
N ALA A 345 -13.12 -9.64 20.73
CA ALA A 345 -12.74 -8.49 21.56
C ALA A 345 -11.36 -8.68 22.19
N ASP A 346 -10.99 -9.90 22.53
CA ASP A 346 -9.72 -10.32 23.14
C ASP A 346 -8.63 -10.66 22.12
N TRP A 347 -8.82 -10.27 20.85
CA TRP A 347 -7.84 -10.50 19.80
C TRP A 347 -6.42 -9.97 20.14
N PRO A 348 -6.25 -8.78 20.75
CA PRO A 348 -4.92 -8.33 21.17
C PRO A 348 -4.24 -9.27 22.17
N GLU A 349 -4.99 -9.82 23.12
CA GLU A 349 -4.50 -10.79 24.11
C GLU A 349 -4.12 -12.12 23.45
N GLN A 350 -4.90 -12.55 22.46
CA GLN A 350 -4.62 -13.76 21.69
C GLN A 350 -3.32 -13.61 20.86
N THR A 351 -3.07 -12.44 20.27
CA THR A 351 -1.81 -12.18 19.54
C THR A 351 -0.59 -12.19 20.46
N GLU A 352 -0.74 -11.67 21.67
CA GLU A 352 0.29 -11.76 22.70
C GLU A 352 0.55 -13.21 23.11
N ALA A 353 -0.51 -13.98 23.39
CA ALA A 353 -0.38 -15.41 23.71
C ALA A 353 0.30 -16.21 22.57
N GLN A 354 0.06 -15.82 21.31
CA GLN A 354 0.74 -16.39 20.15
C GLN A 354 2.25 -16.06 20.18
N LEU A 355 2.65 -14.81 20.45
CA LEU A 355 4.04 -14.40 20.56
C LEU A 355 4.76 -15.13 21.72
N ARG A 356 4.10 -15.32 22.88
CA ARG A 356 4.68 -15.98 24.06
C ARG A 356 5.10 -17.44 23.83
N ARG A 357 4.64 -18.07 22.75
CA ARG A 357 5.12 -19.40 22.32
C ARG A 357 6.53 -19.35 21.76
N ILE A 358 7.00 -18.17 21.36
CA ILE A 358 8.29 -17.93 20.71
C ILE A 358 9.24 -17.19 21.65
N VAL A 359 8.75 -16.11 22.26
CA VAL A 359 9.50 -15.25 23.17
C VAL A 359 8.57 -14.64 24.22
N ASP A 360 9.00 -14.53 25.46
CA ASP A 360 8.23 -13.85 26.49
C ASP A 360 8.58 -12.36 26.55
N PRO A 361 7.63 -11.47 26.19
CA PRO A 361 7.85 -10.03 26.23
C PRO A 361 7.66 -9.42 27.64
N GLY A 362 7.31 -10.22 28.65
CA GLY A 362 6.88 -9.73 29.95
C GLY A 362 5.43 -9.20 29.92
N PRO A 363 4.96 -8.50 30.96
CA PRO A 363 3.62 -7.93 31.02
C PRO A 363 3.49 -6.73 30.09
N ALA A 364 2.39 -6.66 29.33
CA ALA A 364 2.09 -5.46 28.54
C ALA A 364 1.48 -4.37 29.45
N HIS A 365 1.97 -3.15 29.29
CA HIS A 365 1.42 -1.98 29.99
C HIS A 365 0.05 -1.58 29.46
N TRP A 366 -0.11 -1.64 28.12
CA TRP A 366 -1.39 -1.44 27.45
C TRP A 366 -1.44 -2.22 26.12
N ARG A 367 -2.66 -2.46 25.65
CA ARG A 367 -2.96 -3.06 24.35
C ARG A 367 -4.07 -2.29 23.69
N LYS A 368 -3.94 -2.02 22.41
CA LYS A 368 -4.97 -1.34 21.61
C LYS A 368 -5.06 -1.96 20.23
N ARG A 369 -6.27 -1.95 19.68
CA ARG A 369 -6.55 -2.46 18.35
C ARG A 369 -7.04 -1.36 17.44
N ILE A 370 -6.51 -1.31 16.23
CA ILE A 370 -6.99 -0.50 15.12
C ILE A 370 -7.42 -1.44 14.01
N VAL A 371 -8.57 -1.20 13.40
CA VAL A 371 -9.07 -1.98 12.25
C VAL A 371 -9.44 -1.01 11.14
N GLU A 372 -8.70 -1.08 10.04
CA GLU A 372 -9.12 -0.45 8.79
C GLU A 372 -10.04 -1.43 8.06
N LYS A 373 -11.35 -1.15 8.09
CA LYS A 373 -12.38 -2.07 7.58
C LYS A 373 -12.33 -2.23 6.05
N GLN A 374 -11.95 -1.19 5.35
CA GLN A 374 -11.86 -1.14 3.89
C GLN A 374 -10.41 -0.88 3.48
N ALA A 375 -9.47 -1.66 4.04
CA ALA A 375 -8.04 -1.46 3.86
C ALA A 375 -7.64 -1.61 2.39
N THR A 376 -8.11 -2.67 1.74
CA THR A 376 -7.88 -2.93 0.32
C THR A 376 -9.15 -3.47 -0.33
N TYR A 377 -9.31 -3.28 -1.63
CA TYR A 377 -10.28 -4.05 -2.39
C TYR A 377 -9.81 -5.52 -2.50
N SER A 378 -10.75 -6.45 -2.63
CA SER A 378 -10.49 -7.87 -2.89
C SER A 378 -9.85 -8.03 -4.27
N CYS A 379 -8.63 -8.53 -4.31
CA CYS A 379 -7.88 -8.72 -5.55
C CYS A 379 -8.26 -10.04 -6.22
N VAL A 380 -9.50 -10.11 -6.74
CA VAL A 380 -10.06 -11.31 -7.36
C VAL A 380 -9.72 -11.41 -8.86
N PRO A 381 -9.83 -12.62 -9.48
CA PRO A 381 -9.73 -12.77 -10.93
C PRO A 381 -10.72 -11.86 -11.69
N ASP A 382 -10.35 -11.44 -12.89
CA ASP A 382 -11.17 -10.64 -13.82
C ASP A 382 -11.72 -9.32 -13.25
N MET A 383 -11.15 -8.82 -12.17
CA MET A 383 -11.58 -7.55 -11.60
C MET A 383 -11.24 -6.38 -12.53
N ALA A 384 -12.28 -5.68 -12.99
CA ALA A 384 -12.12 -4.48 -13.81
C ALA A 384 -11.56 -3.32 -12.96
N ARG A 385 -10.43 -2.77 -13.38
CA ARG A 385 -9.79 -1.59 -12.76
C ARG A 385 -9.79 -0.45 -13.78
N PRO A 386 -10.37 0.73 -13.47
CA PRO A 386 -10.43 1.83 -14.41
C PRO A 386 -9.04 2.39 -14.72
N PRO A 387 -8.77 2.84 -15.96
CA PRO A 387 -7.53 3.56 -16.27
C PRO A 387 -7.51 4.92 -15.58
N VAL A 388 -6.35 5.59 -15.56
CA VAL A 388 -6.21 6.96 -15.04
C VAL A 388 -6.96 7.99 -15.88
N HIS A 389 -7.08 7.76 -17.18
CA HIS A 389 -7.94 8.55 -18.08
C HIS A 389 -9.40 8.14 -17.90
N THR A 390 -10.28 9.14 -17.85
CA THR A 390 -11.72 8.91 -17.86
C THR A 390 -12.31 9.24 -19.24
N PRO A 391 -13.57 8.84 -19.51
CA PRO A 391 -14.28 9.29 -20.70
C PRO A 391 -14.47 10.82 -20.77
N HIS A 392 -14.32 11.55 -19.66
CA HIS A 392 -14.35 13.01 -19.64
C HIS A 392 -12.92 13.58 -19.73
N PRO A 393 -12.59 14.40 -20.76
CA PRO A 393 -11.21 14.81 -21.03
C PRO A 393 -10.56 15.65 -19.92
N ARG A 394 -11.34 16.29 -19.05
CA ARG A 394 -10.85 17.15 -17.96
C ARG A 394 -10.83 16.46 -16.60
N ILE A 395 -11.21 15.18 -16.52
CA ILE A 395 -11.28 14.44 -15.26
C ILE A 395 -10.39 13.20 -15.35
N PHE A 396 -9.48 13.08 -14.40
CA PHE A 396 -8.56 11.95 -14.26
C PHE A 396 -8.82 11.22 -12.95
N LEU A 397 -8.38 9.96 -12.87
CA LEU A 397 -8.44 9.15 -11.65
C LEU A 397 -7.04 8.91 -11.11
N ALA A 398 -6.91 8.91 -9.79
CA ALA A 398 -5.72 8.42 -9.11
C ALA A 398 -6.15 7.59 -7.88
N GLY A 399 -5.42 6.51 -7.63
CA GLY A 399 -5.69 5.62 -6.50
C GLY A 399 -5.11 4.23 -6.76
N ASP A 400 -4.94 3.47 -5.70
CA ASP A 400 -4.47 2.09 -5.76
C ASP A 400 -5.38 1.16 -6.58
N TYR A 401 -6.61 1.58 -6.81
CA TYR A 401 -7.64 0.87 -7.56
C TYR A 401 -7.59 1.11 -9.08
N THR A 402 -6.78 2.04 -9.58
CA THR A 402 -6.62 2.24 -11.03
C THR A 402 -5.83 1.12 -11.68
N ALA A 403 -5.99 0.94 -13.00
CA ALA A 403 -5.30 -0.09 -13.75
C ALA A 403 -3.77 0.03 -13.61
N GLY A 404 -3.11 -1.09 -13.35
CA GLY A 404 -1.66 -1.13 -13.15
C GLY A 404 -1.18 -2.52 -12.71
N PRO A 405 0.15 -2.71 -12.63
CA PRO A 405 0.77 -4.01 -12.34
C PRO A 405 0.70 -4.42 -10.88
N TYR A 406 0.41 -3.48 -9.97
CA TYR A 406 0.35 -3.75 -8.53
C TYR A 406 -1.09 -3.86 -8.03
N PRO A 407 -1.36 -4.65 -6.97
CA PRO A 407 -2.64 -4.66 -6.27
C PRO A 407 -2.84 -3.37 -5.45
N ALA A 408 -3.74 -3.38 -4.48
CA ALA A 408 -3.98 -2.26 -3.57
C ALA A 408 -2.74 -2.02 -2.66
N THR A 409 -1.77 -1.28 -3.14
CA THR A 409 -0.51 -0.98 -2.46
C THR A 409 -0.20 0.53 -2.47
N LEU A 410 0.72 0.96 -1.62
CA LEU A 410 1.24 2.34 -1.64
C LEU A 410 1.91 2.66 -2.98
N GLU A 411 2.60 1.70 -3.59
CA GLU A 411 3.18 1.86 -4.93
C GLU A 411 2.11 2.09 -5.99
N SER A 412 1.03 1.31 -5.98
CA SER A 412 -0.07 1.51 -6.93
C SER A 412 -0.71 2.89 -6.77
N ALA A 413 -0.93 3.33 -5.52
CA ALA A 413 -1.46 4.65 -5.21
C ALA A 413 -0.54 5.76 -5.72
N THR A 414 0.73 5.74 -5.34
CA THR A 414 1.72 6.76 -5.72
C THR A 414 1.91 6.80 -7.24
N ARG A 415 2.10 5.63 -7.85
CA ARG A 415 2.27 5.48 -9.29
C ARG A 415 1.09 6.04 -10.07
N SER A 416 -0.13 5.74 -9.66
CA SER A 416 -1.33 6.29 -10.31
C SER A 416 -1.42 7.81 -10.20
N GLY A 417 -1.03 8.39 -9.05
CA GLY A 417 -0.95 9.84 -8.85
C GLY A 417 0.03 10.50 -9.83
N VAL A 418 1.25 9.94 -9.94
CA VAL A 418 2.27 10.42 -10.88
C VAL A 418 1.79 10.29 -12.33
N GLN A 419 1.18 9.14 -12.69
CA GLN A 419 0.67 8.91 -14.04
C GLN A 419 -0.47 9.86 -14.40
N SER A 420 -1.42 10.10 -13.47
CA SER A 420 -2.53 11.02 -13.70
C SER A 420 -2.05 12.46 -13.87
N ALA A 421 -1.10 12.89 -13.06
CA ALA A 421 -0.48 14.20 -13.20
C ALA A 421 0.27 14.34 -14.53
N GLY A 422 1.05 13.33 -14.92
CA GLY A 422 1.75 13.30 -16.22
C GLY A 422 0.79 13.38 -17.40
N ALA A 423 -0.24 12.53 -17.42
CA ALA A 423 -1.26 12.51 -18.46
C ALA A 423 -2.04 13.84 -18.57
N LEU A 424 -2.27 14.51 -17.44
CA LEU A 424 -2.90 15.84 -17.43
C LEU A 424 -1.95 16.90 -17.97
N LEU A 425 -0.66 16.87 -17.61
CA LEU A 425 0.36 17.82 -18.11
C LEU A 425 0.53 17.74 -19.62
N GLU A 426 0.36 16.58 -20.24
CA GLU A 426 0.38 16.41 -21.70
C GLU A 426 -0.79 17.14 -22.42
N GLN A 427 -1.85 17.51 -21.69
CA GLN A 427 -3.03 18.22 -22.23
C GLN A 427 -3.01 19.73 -21.98
N LEU A 428 -2.12 20.22 -21.10
CA LEU A 428 -1.99 21.64 -20.78
C LEU A 428 -1.04 22.36 -21.75
#